data_3aa943594d8c95652631b728f8e6abc6
#
_entry.id   3aa943594d8c95652631b728f8e6abc6
#
_cell.length_a   1.000
_cell.length_b   1.000
_cell.length_c   1.000
_cell.angle_alpha   90.00
_cell.angle_beta   90.00
_cell.angle_gamma   90.00
#
_symmetry.space_group_name_H-M   'P 1'
#
loop_
_entity.id
_entity.type
_entity.pdbx_description
1 polymer ?
#
loop_
_entity_poly.entity_id
_entity_poly.type
_entity_poly.pdbx_seq_one_letter_code
_entity_poly.pdbx_strand_id
1 'polypeptide(L)'
;LARIKADVNVVGIMACAENMPSARATKPGDVVTSMSGQTIEILNTDAEGRLVLADALTYVGRYKPSYVIDMATLTGAVVIALGSHASGVMANNQFLADKIIESGEETGDRAWQLPLWNEYKSCTKTNFADLANIGGGREAGTIHAAAFLSKFAEDYKWAHMDIAASAWSSSPKGGTGRPVPLICDLILNKKLK
;
A
#
# COMPACT_ATOMS: atom_id res chain seq x y z
N LEU A 1 -14.38 8.77 11.74
CA LEU A 1 -13.87 10.05 12.30
C LEU A 1 -14.89 11.18 12.17
N ALA A 2 -15.44 11.45 10.98
CA ALA A 2 -16.42 12.53 10.77
C ALA A 2 -17.68 12.36 11.64
N ARG A 3 -18.23 11.14 11.75
CA ARG A 3 -19.44 10.85 12.58
C ARG A 3 -19.26 11.17 14.06
N ILE A 4 -18.07 10.99 14.59
CA ILE A 4 -17.75 11.28 16.01
C ILE A 4 -17.16 12.68 16.19
N LYS A 5 -17.11 13.49 15.12
CA LYS A 5 -16.55 14.85 15.11
C LYS A 5 -15.15 14.92 15.74
N ALA A 6 -14.29 13.98 15.39
CA ALA A 6 -12.94 13.92 15.92
C ALA A 6 -12.16 15.19 15.55
N ASP A 7 -11.45 15.77 16.52
CA ASP A 7 -10.59 16.95 16.35
C ASP A 7 -9.22 16.50 15.75
N VAL A 8 -9.24 16.19 14.47
CA VAL A 8 -8.08 15.69 13.73
C VAL A 8 -8.05 16.26 12.31
N ASN A 9 -6.85 16.50 11.80
CA ASN A 9 -6.65 16.93 10.41
C ASN A 9 -6.28 15.70 9.55
N VAL A 10 -7.25 15.16 8.85
CA VAL A 10 -7.10 13.94 8.03
C VAL A 10 -7.67 14.17 6.64
N VAL A 11 -6.90 13.78 5.62
CA VAL A 11 -7.32 13.75 4.22
C VAL A 11 -7.46 12.29 3.80
N GLY A 12 -8.64 11.90 3.34
CA GLY A 12 -8.89 10.59 2.74
C GLY A 12 -8.85 10.68 1.22
N ILE A 13 -8.05 9.83 0.58
CA ILE A 13 -7.94 9.72 -0.88
C ILE A 13 -8.36 8.32 -1.30
N MET A 14 -9.28 8.21 -2.24
CA MET A 14 -9.66 6.97 -2.89
C MET A 14 -9.06 6.93 -4.29
N ALA A 15 -8.11 6.02 -4.51
CA ALA A 15 -7.47 5.80 -5.80
C ALA A 15 -8.36 4.87 -6.65
N CYS A 16 -9.24 5.46 -7.45
CA CYS A 16 -10.23 4.72 -8.26
C CYS A 16 -9.85 4.77 -9.74
N ALA A 17 -9.82 3.60 -10.38
CA ALA A 17 -9.64 3.46 -11.83
C ALA A 17 -10.50 2.31 -12.35
N GLU A 18 -10.97 2.42 -13.58
CA GLU A 18 -11.58 1.29 -14.28
C GLU A 18 -10.53 0.24 -14.60
N ASN A 19 -10.88 -1.04 -14.43
CA ASN A 19 -10.04 -2.18 -14.75
C ASN A 19 -10.81 -3.15 -15.67
N MET A 20 -10.83 -2.82 -16.95
CA MET A 20 -11.60 -3.55 -17.96
C MET A 20 -10.74 -3.99 -19.14
N PRO A 21 -10.96 -5.21 -19.67
CA PRO A 21 -10.32 -5.64 -20.90
C PRO A 21 -10.74 -4.72 -22.06
N SER A 22 -9.81 -4.22 -22.82
CA SER A 22 -10.07 -3.43 -24.01
C SER A 22 -8.92 -3.45 -24.99
N ALA A 23 -9.16 -3.02 -26.23
CA ALA A 23 -8.11 -2.87 -27.23
C ALA A 23 -7.08 -1.78 -26.87
N ARG A 24 -7.43 -0.87 -25.95
CA ARG A 24 -6.54 0.20 -25.43
C ARG A 24 -6.02 -0.06 -24.04
N ALA A 25 -6.31 -1.24 -23.46
CA ALA A 25 -5.75 -1.62 -22.17
C ALA A 25 -4.22 -1.74 -22.27
N THR A 26 -3.57 -1.48 -21.15
CA THR A 26 -2.13 -1.65 -20.98
C THR A 26 -1.70 -3.08 -21.29
N LYS A 27 -0.56 -3.25 -21.92
CA LYS A 27 -0.01 -4.57 -22.31
C LYS A 27 1.38 -4.76 -21.71
N PRO A 28 1.80 -6.00 -21.47
CA PRO A 28 3.20 -6.27 -21.14
C PRO A 28 4.16 -5.69 -22.18
N GLY A 29 5.20 -4.99 -21.71
CA GLY A 29 6.15 -4.25 -22.54
C GLY A 29 5.78 -2.78 -22.80
N ASP A 30 4.59 -2.34 -22.41
CA ASP A 30 4.25 -0.91 -22.44
C ASP A 30 5.07 -0.15 -21.39
N VAL A 31 5.45 1.09 -21.71
CA VAL A 31 6.09 2.02 -20.78
C VAL A 31 5.13 3.20 -20.56
N VAL A 32 4.78 3.45 -19.33
CA VAL A 32 3.88 4.55 -18.94
C VAL A 32 4.62 5.56 -18.07
N THR A 33 4.18 6.82 -18.09
CA THR A 33 4.73 7.87 -17.24
C THR A 33 3.76 8.12 -16.09
N SER A 34 4.26 7.99 -14.83
CA SER A 34 3.50 8.29 -13.63
C SER A 34 3.32 9.79 -13.42
N MET A 35 2.44 10.17 -12.49
CA MET A 35 2.25 11.57 -12.08
C MET A 35 3.54 12.22 -11.53
N SER A 36 4.46 11.45 -10.98
CA SER A 36 5.77 11.95 -10.52
C SER A 36 6.76 12.23 -11.65
N GLY A 37 6.43 11.84 -12.88
CA GLY A 37 7.31 11.91 -14.04
C GLY A 37 8.21 10.67 -14.23
N GLN A 38 8.25 9.75 -13.29
CA GLN A 38 8.97 8.49 -13.42
C GLN A 38 8.30 7.59 -14.46
N THR A 39 9.10 6.97 -15.32
CA THR A 39 8.62 5.99 -16.30
C THR A 39 8.55 4.59 -15.69
N ILE A 40 7.52 3.83 -16.04
CA ILE A 40 7.27 2.50 -15.50
C ILE A 40 7.08 1.51 -16.65
N GLU A 41 7.92 0.49 -16.71
CA GLU A 41 7.75 -0.64 -17.61
C GLU A 41 6.71 -1.60 -17.04
N ILE A 42 5.70 -1.95 -17.82
CA ILE A 42 4.66 -2.89 -17.46
C ILE A 42 5.09 -4.30 -17.87
N LEU A 43 5.51 -5.10 -16.92
CA LEU A 43 5.88 -6.49 -17.14
C LEU A 43 4.72 -7.45 -16.87
N ASN A 44 3.81 -7.07 -15.97
CA ASN A 44 2.61 -7.83 -15.66
C ASN A 44 1.41 -6.89 -15.47
N THR A 45 0.38 -7.06 -16.27
CA THR A 45 -0.83 -6.24 -16.22
C THR A 45 -1.73 -6.53 -15.01
N ASP A 46 -1.57 -7.68 -14.35
CA ASP A 46 -2.25 -8.03 -13.08
C ASP A 46 -1.64 -7.30 -11.85
N ALA A 47 -0.58 -6.53 -12.06
CA ALA A 47 0.03 -5.65 -11.07
C ALA A 47 -0.35 -4.18 -11.32
N GLU A 48 -1.59 -3.90 -11.68
CA GLU A 48 -2.12 -2.57 -12.01
C GLU A 48 -2.44 -1.73 -10.77
N GLY A 49 -2.89 -2.35 -9.68
CA GLY A 49 -3.30 -1.64 -8.46
C GLY A 49 -2.21 -0.75 -7.88
N ARG A 50 -0.95 -1.20 -7.94
CA ARG A 50 0.20 -0.40 -7.49
C ARG A 50 0.50 0.80 -8.40
N LEU A 51 0.11 0.76 -9.68
CA LEU A 51 0.25 1.90 -10.60
C LEU A 51 -0.72 3.02 -10.22
N VAL A 52 -1.96 2.68 -9.90
CA VAL A 52 -2.97 3.63 -9.42
C VAL A 52 -2.56 4.24 -8.08
N LEU A 53 -2.02 3.42 -7.17
CA LEU A 53 -1.51 3.89 -5.87
C LEU A 53 -0.29 4.80 -6.02
N ALA A 54 0.60 4.54 -6.96
CA ALA A 54 1.78 5.38 -7.22
C ALA A 54 1.39 6.83 -7.52
N ASP A 55 0.37 7.03 -8.36
CA ASP A 55 -0.15 8.35 -8.66
C ASP A 55 -0.86 8.99 -7.46
N ALA A 56 -1.62 8.21 -6.69
CA ALA A 56 -2.25 8.69 -5.46
C ALA A 56 -1.21 9.12 -4.41
N LEU A 57 -0.12 8.36 -4.24
CA LEU A 57 0.99 8.71 -3.35
C LEU A 57 1.71 9.98 -3.79
N THR A 58 1.92 10.17 -5.10
CA THR A 58 2.45 11.43 -5.63
C THR A 58 1.48 12.59 -5.38
N TYR A 59 0.18 12.38 -5.60
CA TYR A 59 -0.85 13.40 -5.42
C TYR A 59 -0.97 13.86 -3.97
N VAL A 60 -0.86 12.96 -2.99
CA VAL A 60 -1.01 13.27 -1.56
C VAL A 60 0.03 14.28 -1.06
N GLY A 61 1.20 14.35 -1.68
CA GLY A 61 2.26 15.31 -1.35
C GLY A 61 1.80 16.77 -1.40
N ARG A 62 0.75 17.10 -2.17
CA ARG A 62 0.15 18.45 -2.25
C ARG A 62 -0.40 18.93 -0.91
N TYR A 63 -0.79 18.03 -0.03
CA TYR A 63 -1.31 18.35 1.31
C TYR A 63 -0.21 18.50 2.36
N LYS A 64 1.06 18.27 2.01
CA LYS A 64 2.22 18.30 2.93
C LYS A 64 1.95 17.46 4.20
N PRO A 65 1.61 16.18 4.06
CA PRO A 65 1.22 15.36 5.19
C PRO A 65 2.42 15.07 6.10
N SER A 66 2.18 14.99 7.42
CA SER A 66 3.17 14.50 8.38
C SER A 66 3.37 12.99 8.26
N TYR A 67 2.29 12.28 7.95
CA TYR A 67 2.25 10.82 7.78
C TYR A 67 1.29 10.45 6.66
N VAL A 68 1.64 9.43 5.91
CA VAL A 68 0.76 8.81 4.90
C VAL A 68 0.66 7.33 5.18
N ILE A 69 -0.57 6.82 5.17
CA ILE A 69 -0.83 5.37 5.25
C ILE A 69 -1.72 5.02 4.08
N ASP A 70 -1.23 4.19 3.18
CA ASP A 70 -2.08 3.61 2.15
C ASP A 70 -2.46 2.17 2.51
N MET A 71 -3.66 1.79 2.11
CA MET A 71 -4.24 0.49 2.41
C MET A 71 -4.86 -0.08 1.14
N ALA A 72 -4.44 -1.27 0.76
CA ALA A 72 -4.98 -1.94 -0.40
C ALA A 72 -5.00 -3.46 -0.23
N THR A 73 -5.96 -4.12 -0.86
CA THR A 73 -5.95 -5.57 -1.08
C THR A 73 -5.02 -5.87 -2.25
N LEU A 74 -3.70 -5.64 -2.02
CA LEU A 74 -2.77 -5.47 -3.13
C LEU A 74 -2.20 -6.78 -3.66
N THR A 75 -1.88 -7.74 -2.78
CA THR A 75 -1.19 -8.94 -3.23
C THR A 75 -1.75 -10.23 -2.65
N GLY A 76 -1.80 -11.28 -3.49
CA GLY A 76 -2.00 -12.65 -2.99
C GLY A 76 -0.83 -13.14 -2.13
N ALA A 77 0.35 -12.55 -2.27
CA ALA A 77 1.54 -12.94 -1.54
C ALA A 77 1.40 -12.70 -0.03
N VAL A 78 0.74 -11.64 0.42
CA VAL A 78 0.49 -11.40 1.85
C VAL A 78 -0.44 -12.45 2.45
N VAL A 79 -1.39 -12.96 1.67
CA VAL A 79 -2.29 -14.05 2.10
C VAL A 79 -1.49 -15.32 2.37
N ILE A 80 -0.51 -15.62 1.51
CA ILE A 80 0.39 -16.78 1.69
C ILE A 80 1.29 -16.58 2.91
N ALA A 81 1.80 -15.35 3.12
CA ALA A 81 2.74 -15.06 4.20
C ALA A 81 2.09 -15.02 5.58
N LEU A 82 0.92 -14.39 5.71
CA LEU A 82 0.30 -14.05 7.01
C LEU A 82 -1.08 -14.71 7.24
N GLY A 83 -1.64 -15.39 6.24
CA GLY A 83 -2.99 -15.93 6.31
C GLY A 83 -4.02 -14.79 6.44
N SER A 84 -5.12 -15.05 7.17
CA SER A 84 -6.23 -14.09 7.34
C SER A 84 -6.21 -13.34 8.69
N HIS A 85 -5.15 -13.49 9.49
CA HIS A 85 -5.13 -13.01 10.87
C HIS A 85 -4.47 -11.65 11.06
N ALA A 86 -3.59 -11.25 10.13
CA ALA A 86 -2.89 -9.99 10.21
C ALA A 86 -2.78 -9.31 8.84
N SER A 87 -2.78 -7.98 8.82
CA SER A 87 -2.41 -7.18 7.65
C SER A 87 -0.89 -7.05 7.56
N GLY A 88 -0.32 -7.05 6.36
CA GLY A 88 1.12 -6.83 6.17
C GLY A 88 1.44 -5.34 6.20
N VAL A 89 2.49 -4.94 6.93
CA VAL A 89 2.94 -3.54 7.01
C VAL A 89 4.36 -3.42 6.51
N MET A 90 4.61 -2.55 5.54
CA MET A 90 5.92 -2.12 5.09
C MET A 90 5.99 -0.59 5.20
N ALA A 91 7.07 -0.06 5.76
CA ALA A 91 7.17 1.37 6.03
C ALA A 91 8.59 1.92 5.78
N ASN A 92 8.67 3.20 5.43
CA ASN A 92 9.94 3.94 5.37
C ASN A 92 10.29 4.61 6.72
N ASN A 93 9.41 4.51 7.72
CA ASN A 93 9.56 5.09 9.04
C ASN A 93 9.19 4.09 10.13
N GLN A 94 10.17 3.71 10.98
CA GLN A 94 9.95 2.68 12.01
C GLN A 94 8.95 3.13 13.08
N PHE A 95 8.98 4.39 13.50
CA PHE A 95 8.02 4.90 14.48
C PHE A 95 6.57 4.72 13.99
N LEU A 96 6.30 5.00 12.70
CA LEU A 96 4.98 4.81 12.12
C LEU A 96 4.58 3.32 12.10
N ALA A 97 5.51 2.43 11.72
CA ALA A 97 5.27 1.00 11.74
C ALA A 97 4.93 0.49 13.15
N ASP A 98 5.72 0.89 14.16
CA ASP A 98 5.50 0.49 15.56
C ASP A 98 4.13 0.93 16.04
N LYS A 99 3.70 2.17 15.70
CA LYS A 99 2.39 2.68 16.10
C LYS A 99 1.23 1.97 15.41
N ILE A 100 1.40 1.56 14.16
CA ILE A 100 0.41 0.73 13.45
C ILE A 100 0.28 -0.64 14.14
N ILE A 101 1.39 -1.29 14.46
CA ILE A 101 1.38 -2.59 15.15
C ILE A 101 0.73 -2.47 16.54
N GLU A 102 1.12 -1.47 17.33
CA GLU A 102 0.54 -1.20 18.66
C GLU A 102 -0.98 -1.02 18.58
N SER A 103 -1.47 -0.19 17.66
CA SER A 103 -2.91 0.00 17.45
C SER A 103 -3.62 -1.28 16.99
N GLY A 104 -2.94 -2.09 16.18
CA GLY A 104 -3.46 -3.39 15.74
C GLY A 104 -3.65 -4.37 16.89
N GLU A 105 -2.71 -4.44 17.83
CA GLU A 105 -2.82 -5.29 19.02
C GLU A 105 -3.92 -4.79 19.98
N GLU A 106 -4.01 -3.48 20.23
CA GLU A 106 -5.01 -2.91 21.12
C GLU A 106 -6.45 -3.09 20.61
N THR A 107 -6.64 -3.05 19.29
CA THR A 107 -7.97 -3.19 18.68
C THR A 107 -8.33 -4.63 18.29
N GLY A 108 -7.38 -5.56 18.36
CA GLY A 108 -7.52 -6.90 17.81
C GLY A 108 -7.51 -6.96 16.27
N ASP A 109 -7.29 -5.83 15.61
CA ASP A 109 -7.16 -5.71 14.16
C ASP A 109 -5.68 -5.78 13.76
N ARG A 110 -5.08 -6.95 14.01
CA ARG A 110 -3.64 -7.15 14.01
C ARG A 110 -2.98 -6.81 12.69
N ALA A 111 -1.76 -6.28 12.80
CA ALA A 111 -0.85 -6.03 11.70
C ALA A 111 0.53 -6.61 12.03
N TRP A 112 1.30 -6.96 11.00
CA TRP A 112 2.65 -7.51 11.15
C TRP A 112 3.61 -6.83 10.19
N GLN A 113 4.74 -6.36 10.72
CA GLN A 113 5.74 -5.67 9.91
C GLN A 113 6.56 -6.67 9.08
N LEU A 114 6.70 -6.38 7.79
CA LEU A 114 7.59 -7.04 6.86
C LEU A 114 8.72 -6.08 6.45
N PRO A 115 9.91 -6.61 6.09
CA PRO A 115 11.06 -5.78 5.79
C PRO A 115 10.88 -4.96 4.51
N LEU A 116 11.51 -3.77 4.47
CA LEU A 116 11.60 -2.92 3.29
C LEU A 116 13.06 -2.50 3.06
N TRP A 117 13.95 -3.47 2.93
CA TRP A 117 15.39 -3.25 2.77
C TRP A 117 15.76 -2.85 1.33
N ASN A 118 16.96 -2.31 1.17
CA ASN A 118 17.44 -1.85 -0.14
C ASN A 118 17.57 -2.99 -1.16
N GLU A 119 17.82 -4.20 -0.71
CA GLU A 119 17.87 -5.41 -1.53
C GLU A 119 16.54 -5.64 -2.25
N TYR A 120 15.41 -5.44 -1.56
CA TYR A 120 14.08 -5.53 -2.18
C TYR A 120 13.77 -4.35 -3.10
N LYS A 121 14.25 -3.14 -2.78
CA LYS A 121 14.06 -1.96 -3.63
C LYS A 121 14.78 -2.08 -4.97
N SER A 122 15.81 -2.89 -5.06
CA SER A 122 16.54 -3.13 -6.30
C SER A 122 15.80 -4.04 -7.30
N CYS A 123 14.76 -4.75 -6.86
CA CYS A 123 14.03 -5.70 -7.70
C CYS A 123 13.19 -5.04 -8.81
N THR A 124 12.88 -3.74 -8.69
CA THR A 124 12.12 -2.99 -9.68
C THR A 124 12.99 -2.37 -10.80
N LYS A 125 14.28 -2.68 -10.84
CA LYS A 125 15.18 -2.18 -11.91
C LYS A 125 14.80 -2.80 -13.24
N THR A 126 14.86 -1.98 -14.29
CA THR A 126 14.65 -2.39 -15.68
C THR A 126 15.61 -1.64 -16.60
N ASN A 127 15.76 -2.11 -17.83
CA ASN A 127 16.59 -1.46 -18.85
C ASN A 127 15.82 -0.47 -19.73
N PHE A 128 14.48 -0.42 -19.62
CA PHE A 128 13.62 0.31 -20.56
C PHE A 128 12.86 1.47 -19.91
N ALA A 129 12.89 1.59 -18.59
CA ALA A 129 12.23 2.64 -17.82
C ALA A 129 12.96 2.89 -16.52
N ASP A 130 12.53 3.88 -15.72
CA ASP A 130 13.08 4.12 -14.40
C ASP A 130 12.76 2.97 -13.44
N LEU A 131 11.57 2.35 -13.59
CA LEU A 131 11.06 1.26 -12.76
C LEU A 131 10.34 0.22 -13.62
N ALA A 132 10.31 -1.03 -13.15
CA ALA A 132 9.33 -2.04 -13.58
C ALA A 132 8.21 -2.16 -12.54
N ASN A 133 6.99 -2.46 -13.00
CA ASN A 133 5.85 -2.60 -12.10
C ASN A 133 5.89 -3.89 -11.25
N ILE A 134 6.69 -4.86 -11.64
CA ILE A 134 7.00 -6.06 -10.86
C ILE A 134 8.51 -6.33 -10.88
N GLY A 135 8.98 -7.16 -9.96
CA GLY A 135 10.35 -7.67 -9.94
C GLY A 135 10.43 -8.98 -9.17
N GLY A 136 11.50 -9.75 -9.41
CA GLY A 136 11.92 -10.83 -8.54
C GLY A 136 11.09 -12.13 -8.57
N GLY A 137 10.24 -12.38 -9.54
CA GLY A 137 9.47 -13.62 -9.61
C GLY A 137 8.38 -13.73 -8.54
N ARG A 138 8.20 -14.94 -7.94
CA ARG A 138 7.16 -15.19 -6.93
C ARG A 138 7.57 -14.85 -5.50
N GLU A 139 8.85 -14.69 -5.25
CA GLU A 139 9.42 -14.47 -3.92
C GLU A 139 9.09 -13.07 -3.42
N ALA A 140 8.85 -12.92 -2.11
CA ALA A 140 8.65 -11.63 -1.44
C ALA A 140 7.62 -10.69 -2.13
N GLY A 141 6.58 -11.20 -2.78
CA GLY A 141 5.70 -10.44 -3.66
C GLY A 141 5.06 -9.21 -3.02
N THR A 142 4.62 -9.29 -1.76
CA THR A 142 4.08 -8.13 -1.03
C THR A 142 5.15 -7.09 -0.70
N ILE A 143 6.37 -7.53 -0.39
CA ILE A 143 7.51 -6.65 -0.11
C ILE A 143 7.94 -5.93 -1.40
N HIS A 144 7.98 -6.63 -2.53
CA HIS A 144 8.29 -6.04 -3.84
C HIS A 144 7.24 -5.02 -4.27
N ALA A 145 5.95 -5.26 -3.98
CA ALA A 145 4.90 -4.28 -4.21
C ALA A 145 5.11 -3.01 -3.39
N ALA A 146 5.41 -3.15 -2.10
CA ALA A 146 5.72 -2.01 -1.24
C ALA A 146 7.04 -1.32 -1.64
N ALA A 147 8.05 -2.07 -2.09
CA ALA A 147 9.30 -1.51 -2.59
C ALA A 147 9.07 -0.63 -3.84
N PHE A 148 8.17 -1.05 -4.73
CA PHE A 148 7.73 -0.21 -5.84
C PHE A 148 7.04 1.07 -5.34
N LEU A 149 6.03 0.95 -4.45
CA LEU A 149 5.30 2.09 -3.91
C LEU A 149 6.20 3.07 -3.16
N SER A 150 7.23 2.58 -2.46
CA SER A 150 8.16 3.41 -1.70
C SER A 150 8.88 4.47 -2.54
N LYS A 151 9.00 4.25 -3.87
CA LYS A 151 9.58 5.21 -4.81
C LYS A 151 8.74 6.46 -5.03
N PHE A 152 7.46 6.41 -4.67
CA PHE A 152 6.51 7.51 -4.79
C PHE A 152 6.17 8.15 -3.43
N ALA A 153 6.85 7.71 -2.36
CA ALA A 153 6.61 8.12 -0.98
C ALA A 153 7.90 8.56 -0.25
N GLU A 154 8.92 9.02 -0.98
CA GLU A 154 10.23 9.37 -0.41
C GLU A 154 10.19 10.70 0.37
N ASP A 155 9.24 11.61 0.08
CA ASP A 155 9.18 12.94 0.65
C ASP A 155 8.47 13.03 2.00
N TYR A 156 7.89 11.92 2.50
CA TYR A 156 7.12 11.90 3.75
C TYR A 156 7.21 10.55 4.47
N LYS A 157 6.84 10.54 5.74
CA LYS A 157 6.76 9.31 6.54
C LYS A 157 5.58 8.48 6.05
N TRP A 158 5.86 7.27 5.58
CA TRP A 158 4.88 6.44 4.89
C TRP A 158 4.88 4.99 5.40
N ALA A 159 3.69 4.41 5.38
CA ALA A 159 3.47 2.98 5.54
C ALA A 159 2.43 2.48 4.54
N HIS A 160 2.71 1.34 3.92
CA HIS A 160 1.76 0.54 3.17
C HIS A 160 1.20 -0.56 4.04
N MET A 161 -0.11 -0.74 4.03
CA MET A 161 -0.81 -1.87 4.63
C MET A 161 -1.42 -2.74 3.53
N ASP A 162 -0.82 -3.91 3.29
CA ASP A 162 -1.44 -4.91 2.41
C ASP A 162 -2.48 -5.69 3.21
N ILE A 163 -3.75 -5.38 2.93
CA ILE A 163 -4.91 -5.90 3.65
C ILE A 163 -5.62 -7.06 2.90
N ALA A 164 -5.03 -7.59 1.83
CA ALA A 164 -5.64 -8.66 1.06
C ALA A 164 -5.94 -9.91 1.90
N ALA A 165 -5.13 -10.14 2.94
CA ALA A 165 -5.30 -11.26 3.87
C ALA A 165 -6.43 -11.05 4.89
N SER A 166 -6.72 -9.81 5.26
CA SER A 166 -7.56 -9.48 6.44
C SER A 166 -8.89 -8.80 6.10
N ALA A 167 -8.99 -8.15 4.93
CA ALA A 167 -10.17 -7.36 4.55
C ALA A 167 -11.39 -8.20 4.15
N TRP A 168 -11.20 -9.49 3.88
CA TRP A 168 -12.23 -10.39 3.39
C TRP A 168 -12.35 -11.66 4.23
N SER A 169 -13.59 -12.11 4.47
CA SER A 169 -13.88 -13.41 5.07
C SER A 169 -14.53 -14.33 4.02
N SER A 170 -14.10 -15.59 3.97
CA SER A 170 -14.70 -16.62 3.13
C SER A 170 -15.91 -17.29 3.79
N SER A 171 -16.03 -17.24 5.12
CA SER A 171 -17.12 -17.87 5.88
C SER A 171 -17.43 -17.09 7.17
N PRO A 172 -18.56 -16.36 7.24
CA PRO A 172 -19.42 -16.00 6.12
C PRO A 172 -18.71 -15.11 5.10
N LYS A 173 -19.10 -15.19 3.84
CA LYS A 173 -18.52 -14.33 2.79
C LYS A 173 -18.84 -12.85 3.07
N GLY A 174 -17.83 -12.00 3.02
CA GLY A 174 -18.02 -10.56 3.13
C GLY A 174 -16.78 -9.81 3.55
N GLY A 175 -16.88 -8.48 3.48
CA GLY A 175 -15.86 -7.58 4.02
C GLY A 175 -15.84 -7.63 5.55
N THR A 176 -14.65 -7.68 6.12
CA THR A 176 -14.45 -7.72 7.58
C THR A 176 -14.55 -6.35 8.24
N GLY A 177 -14.46 -5.27 7.46
CA GLY A 177 -14.31 -3.92 7.97
C GLY A 177 -12.89 -3.54 8.41
N ARG A 178 -11.95 -4.48 8.30
CA ARG A 178 -10.53 -4.21 8.61
C ARG A 178 -9.88 -3.40 7.47
N PRO A 179 -9.00 -2.45 7.75
CA PRO A 179 -8.39 -2.12 9.04
C PRO A 179 -9.03 -0.89 9.73
N VAL A 180 -10.35 -0.68 9.65
CA VAL A 180 -11.03 0.50 10.23
C VAL A 180 -10.77 0.63 11.74
N PRO A 181 -10.88 -0.43 12.59
CA PRO A 181 -10.60 -0.31 14.02
C PRO A 181 -9.18 0.17 14.30
N LEU A 182 -8.18 -0.43 13.65
CA LEU A 182 -6.77 -0.07 13.79
C LEU A 182 -6.51 1.39 13.43
N ILE A 183 -6.99 1.82 12.26
CA ILE A 183 -6.76 3.20 11.77
C ILE A 183 -7.48 4.23 12.64
N CYS A 184 -8.69 3.92 13.12
CA CYS A 184 -9.38 4.82 14.04
C CYS A 184 -8.63 4.97 15.35
N ASP A 185 -8.15 3.89 15.95
CA ASP A 185 -7.35 3.94 17.17
C ASP A 185 -6.06 4.73 16.98
N LEU A 186 -5.33 4.45 15.90
CA LEU A 186 -4.09 5.13 15.55
C LEU A 186 -4.26 6.66 15.48
N ILE A 187 -5.34 7.12 14.85
CA ILE A 187 -5.61 8.55 14.66
C ILE A 187 -6.13 9.19 15.95
N LEU A 188 -7.09 8.56 16.64
CA LEU A 188 -7.78 9.13 17.79
C LEU A 188 -6.91 9.20 19.03
N ASN A 189 -6.08 8.19 19.27
CA ASN A 189 -5.21 8.11 20.44
C ASN A 189 -3.93 8.94 20.32
N LYS A 190 -3.83 9.78 19.27
CA LYS A 190 -2.72 10.75 19.06
C LYS A 190 -1.33 10.08 19.05
N LYS A 191 -1.28 8.83 18.62
CA LYS A 191 -0.02 8.07 18.54
C LYS A 191 0.93 8.61 17.47
N LEU A 192 0.42 9.45 16.54
CA LEU A 192 1.17 10.06 15.45
C LEU A 192 1.54 11.55 15.72
N LYS A 193 1.84 11.90 16.96
CA LYS A 193 2.31 13.25 17.30
C LYS A 193 3.80 13.41 17.05
#